data_1edd3a582f5a383885a04512be96cbe8
#
_entry.id   1edd3a582f5a383885a04512be96cbe8
#
_cell.length_a   1.000
_cell.length_b   1.000
_cell.length_c   1.000
_cell.angle_alpha   90.00
_cell.angle_beta   90.00
_cell.angle_gamma   90.00
#
_symmetry.space_group_name_H-M   'P 1'
#
loop_
_entity.id
_entity.type
_entity.pdbx_description
1 polymer ?
#
loop_
_entity_poly.entity_id
_entity_poly.type
_entity_poly.pdbx_seq_one_letter_code
_entity_poly.pdbx_strand_id
1 'polypeptide(L)'
;MNDDLVNTLRLRHPDYESPLGRSWWQLVRDAVGGRGGFRHAVDHGRTDRAALGDHVQQQEQPLQGSYLRRFQRETSASFAERQRVSFYRNHLRTIVAQYQGHLWRRPPERSSTIATVTDWWSNVDGAGTPAARWLALGSRRAQHFGWCAAIFDRAAEPQSVASARTFARWLQPEELVDWCYGDDGALDWVRLCTTTKVRGAFDGAAKLAEVYTTWTRAEWTRHLVVDGKVTKTTGAPHTLGAVPLAVLYWQPPEEVGVLYGTSHLDSAVAAALELYNVASEARHVERGTAFPVLYIQSASEDALNGLALGTDGGLIVEPGVSMAPGFVVVPGELNAHFAARRSELRDEVYRSANLDPPQADGTTPESGIARAYKFLPRRSVLVDVCEQLATFERAAVSLLARWDRADASAWQSATTVTYPGDFDVQDSDGVIERSVVALTSSDVPTTKRAARVQLGRALSPNASAAEDAALNAEADALYRRERAALDKPDPAVPGKTDPA
;
A
#
# COMPACT_ATOMS: atom_id res chain seq x y z
N MET A 1 -20.45 -38.26 2.62
CA MET A 1 -20.23 -37.63 1.28
C MET A 1 -20.31 -36.09 1.31
N ASN A 2 -21.35 -35.47 1.93
CA ASN A 2 -21.39 -33.99 2.04
C ASN A 2 -20.33 -33.40 2.99
N ASP A 3 -20.07 -34.07 4.12
CA ASP A 3 -19.11 -33.60 5.11
C ASP A 3 -17.66 -33.69 4.60
N ASP A 4 -17.32 -34.72 3.83
CA ASP A 4 -16.00 -34.90 3.21
C ASP A 4 -15.73 -33.81 2.16
N LEU A 5 -16.75 -33.45 1.37
CA LEU A 5 -16.62 -32.37 0.39
C LEU A 5 -16.41 -31.02 1.06
N VAL A 6 -17.16 -30.72 2.14
CA VAL A 6 -16.97 -29.47 2.90
C VAL A 6 -15.57 -29.40 3.50
N ASN A 7 -15.09 -30.50 4.06
CA ASN A 7 -13.72 -30.58 4.61
C ASN A 7 -12.67 -30.33 3.51
N THR A 8 -12.85 -30.94 2.32
CA THR A 8 -11.97 -30.71 1.17
C THR A 8 -12.00 -29.25 0.71
N LEU A 9 -13.17 -28.62 0.65
CA LEU A 9 -13.32 -27.22 0.28
C LEU A 9 -12.66 -26.25 1.29
N ARG A 10 -12.57 -26.65 2.56
CA ARG A 10 -11.96 -25.88 3.64
C ARG A 10 -10.45 -26.08 3.76
N LEU A 11 -9.84 -26.97 2.98
CA LEU A 11 -8.39 -27.06 2.90
C LEU A 11 -7.80 -25.74 2.43
N ARG A 12 -6.65 -25.41 2.95
CA ARG A 12 -5.92 -24.17 2.66
C ARG A 12 -4.52 -24.51 2.20
N HIS A 13 -3.99 -23.71 1.30
CA HIS A 13 -2.59 -23.84 0.94
C HIS A 13 -1.69 -23.61 2.18
N PRO A 14 -0.57 -24.34 2.35
CA PRO A 14 0.33 -24.13 3.48
C PRO A 14 0.79 -22.68 3.64
N ASP A 15 1.08 -21.98 2.55
CA ASP A 15 1.49 -20.57 2.57
C ASP A 15 0.39 -19.64 3.09
N TYR A 16 -0.88 -19.98 2.84
CA TYR A 16 -2.02 -19.21 3.36
C TYR A 16 -2.08 -19.21 4.88
N GLU A 17 -1.78 -20.34 5.51
CA GLU A 17 -1.78 -20.51 6.98
C GLU A 17 -0.42 -20.16 7.61
N SER A 18 0.58 -19.84 6.80
CA SER A 18 1.91 -19.46 7.27
C SER A 18 1.87 -18.14 8.08
N PRO A 19 2.87 -17.89 8.92
CA PRO A 19 2.97 -16.61 9.65
C PRO A 19 3.01 -15.38 8.73
N LEU A 20 3.47 -15.52 7.48
CA LEU A 20 3.49 -14.46 6.46
C LEU A 20 2.22 -14.44 5.59
N GLY A 21 1.28 -15.35 5.82
CA GLY A 21 -0.02 -15.42 5.14
C GLY A 21 -1.09 -14.58 5.83
N ARG A 22 -2.22 -15.23 6.14
CA ARG A 22 -3.44 -14.60 6.65
C ARG A 22 -3.23 -13.68 7.86
N SER A 23 -2.47 -14.13 8.85
CA SER A 23 -2.23 -13.36 10.08
C SER A 23 -1.45 -12.07 9.80
N TRP A 24 -0.47 -12.15 8.92
CA TRP A 24 0.33 -11.01 8.48
C TRP A 24 -0.49 -10.00 7.68
N TRP A 25 -1.31 -10.46 6.74
CA TRP A 25 -2.17 -9.55 5.96
C TRP A 25 -3.16 -8.79 6.84
N GLN A 26 -3.70 -9.45 7.88
CA GLN A 26 -4.57 -8.79 8.85
C GLN A 26 -3.81 -7.68 9.60
N LEU A 27 -2.59 -7.96 10.08
CA LEU A 27 -1.75 -6.98 10.76
C LEU A 27 -1.39 -5.80 9.84
N VAL A 28 -0.96 -6.06 8.61
CA VAL A 28 -0.64 -5.00 7.62
C VAL A 28 -1.86 -4.13 7.33
N ARG A 29 -3.01 -4.74 7.10
CA ARG A 29 -4.28 -4.03 6.85
C ARG A 29 -4.67 -3.14 8.02
N ASP A 30 -4.53 -3.63 9.22
CA ASP A 30 -4.86 -2.89 10.44
C ASP A 30 -3.84 -1.77 10.67
N ALA A 31 -2.56 -2.03 10.46
CA ALA A 31 -1.49 -1.05 10.61
C ALA A 31 -1.63 0.12 9.62
N VAL A 32 -1.82 -0.18 8.32
CA VAL A 32 -2.02 0.87 7.30
C VAL A 32 -3.36 1.59 7.50
N GLY A 33 -4.40 0.86 7.91
CA GLY A 33 -5.74 1.41 8.16
C GLY A 33 -5.85 2.18 9.47
N GLY A 34 -4.93 2.00 10.41
CA GLY A 34 -5.04 2.53 11.78
C GLY A 34 -6.27 1.98 12.51
N ARG A 35 -6.53 0.69 12.38
CA ARG A 35 -7.73 0.01 12.91
C ARG A 35 -7.39 -1.35 13.53
N GLY A 36 -8.41 -2.16 13.84
CA GLY A 36 -8.21 -3.46 14.48
C GLY A 36 -7.52 -3.31 15.81
N GLY A 37 -6.49 -4.10 16.09
CA GLY A 37 -5.77 -4.09 17.35
C GLY A 37 -4.98 -2.80 17.68
N PHE A 38 -4.87 -1.85 16.72
CA PHE A 38 -4.34 -0.50 16.95
C PHE A 38 -5.41 0.49 17.40
N ARG A 39 -6.69 0.15 17.30
CA ARG A 39 -7.81 0.99 17.67
C ARG A 39 -8.48 0.44 18.93
N HIS A 40 -8.60 1.25 19.95
CA HIS A 40 -9.28 0.86 21.18
C HIS A 40 -10.73 1.32 21.16
N ALA A 41 -11.59 0.63 21.90
CA ALA A 41 -13.05 0.77 21.85
C ALA A 41 -13.59 2.14 22.25
N VAL A 42 -12.77 2.98 22.84
CA VAL A 42 -13.13 4.39 23.05
C VAL A 42 -13.00 5.10 21.71
N ASP A 43 -14.07 5.10 20.96
CA ASP A 43 -14.17 5.86 19.73
C ASP A 43 -14.10 7.35 20.08
N HIS A 44 -12.98 7.98 19.73
CA HIS A 44 -12.73 9.40 20.02
C HIS A 44 -13.72 10.37 19.37
N GLY A 45 -14.71 9.87 18.66
CA GLY A 45 -15.74 10.65 17.99
C GLY A 45 -17.09 10.73 18.73
N ARG A 46 -17.32 9.94 19.76
CA ARG A 46 -18.57 10.01 20.53
C ARG A 46 -18.35 10.77 21.82
N THR A 47 -18.72 12.03 21.77
CA THR A 47 -18.70 12.99 22.88
C THR A 47 -19.87 12.82 23.87
N ASP A 48 -20.57 11.72 23.90
CA ASP A 48 -21.54 11.45 24.96
C ASP A 48 -20.83 11.14 26.27
N ARG A 49 -20.50 12.21 27.00
CA ARG A 49 -19.92 12.14 28.33
C ARG A 49 -20.74 11.28 29.31
N ALA A 50 -22.04 11.16 29.11
CA ALA A 50 -22.92 10.29 29.90
C ALA A 50 -22.65 8.81 29.63
N ALA A 51 -22.39 8.43 28.38
CA ALA A 51 -22.02 7.06 28.00
C ALA A 51 -20.58 6.70 28.44
N LEU A 52 -19.70 7.66 28.58
CA LEU A 52 -18.34 7.47 29.11
C LEU A 52 -18.33 7.12 30.59
N GLY A 53 -19.25 7.67 31.38
CA GLY A 53 -19.36 7.40 32.84
C GLY A 53 -19.72 5.94 33.12
N ASP A 54 -20.69 5.40 32.41
CA ASP A 54 -21.15 4.03 32.65
C ASP A 54 -20.22 2.97 32.02
N HIS A 55 -19.54 3.28 30.93
CA HIS A 55 -18.58 2.35 30.30
C HIS A 55 -17.23 2.27 31.00
N VAL A 56 -16.81 3.29 31.71
CA VAL A 56 -15.57 3.27 32.51
C VAL A 56 -15.65 2.26 33.64
N GLN A 57 -16.82 2.02 34.21
CA GLN A 57 -17.01 1.04 35.30
C GLN A 57 -17.16 -0.41 34.80
N GLN A 58 -17.43 -0.64 33.49
CA GLN A 58 -17.65 -1.98 32.95
C GLN A 58 -16.44 -2.61 32.23
N GLN A 59 -15.37 -1.88 31.98
CA GLN A 59 -14.19 -2.37 31.25
C GLN A 59 -12.98 -2.64 32.16
N GLU A 60 -13.12 -3.50 33.13
CA GLU A 60 -11.99 -4.09 33.87
C GLU A 60 -11.24 -5.17 33.05
N GLN A 61 -11.80 -5.58 31.91
CA GLN A 61 -11.20 -6.60 31.06
C GLN A 61 -10.49 -6.01 29.86
N PRO A 62 -9.28 -6.52 29.53
CA PRO A 62 -8.54 -6.10 28.34
C PRO A 62 -9.32 -6.35 27.05
N LEU A 63 -9.21 -5.43 26.10
CA LEU A 63 -9.76 -5.58 24.76
C LEU A 63 -9.06 -6.74 24.05
N GLN A 64 -9.84 -7.69 23.54
CA GLN A 64 -9.32 -8.79 22.76
C GLN A 64 -8.79 -8.29 21.40
N GLY A 65 -7.73 -8.92 20.91
CA GLY A 65 -7.14 -8.59 19.61
C GLY A 65 -6.33 -7.30 19.59
N SER A 66 -5.95 -6.75 20.74
CA SER A 66 -5.02 -5.61 20.81
C SER A 66 -3.60 -6.03 20.42
N TYR A 67 -2.90 -5.16 19.68
CA TYR A 67 -1.48 -5.34 19.34
C TYR A 67 -0.54 -4.80 20.44
N LEU A 68 -1.06 -4.26 21.54
CA LEU A 68 -0.26 -3.93 22.71
C LEU A 68 0.13 -5.20 23.46
N ARG A 69 1.41 -5.28 23.81
CA ARG A 69 1.95 -6.36 24.63
C ARG A 69 1.64 -6.05 26.10
N ARG A 70 1.09 -7.04 26.81
CA ARG A 70 0.88 -6.94 28.26
C ARG A 70 2.21 -7.18 28.99
N PHE A 71 2.50 -6.38 30.01
CA PHE A 71 3.66 -6.62 30.86
C PHE A 71 3.44 -7.84 31.76
N GLN A 72 4.52 -8.53 32.09
CA GLN A 72 4.47 -9.80 32.82
C GLN A 72 3.72 -9.71 34.17
N ARG A 73 3.84 -8.57 34.86
CA ARG A 73 3.20 -8.32 36.18
C ARG A 73 2.07 -7.31 36.13
N GLU A 74 1.62 -6.92 34.97
CA GLU A 74 0.54 -5.97 34.79
C GLU A 74 -0.82 -6.62 35.09
N THR A 75 -1.63 -5.98 35.91
CA THR A 75 -3.00 -6.45 36.17
C THR A 75 -3.88 -6.28 34.93
N SER A 76 -5.00 -7.01 34.85
CA SER A 76 -5.95 -6.87 33.74
C SER A 76 -6.54 -5.46 33.66
N ALA A 77 -6.85 -4.87 34.82
CA ALA A 77 -7.39 -3.49 34.89
C ALA A 77 -6.35 -2.46 34.42
N SER A 78 -5.09 -2.56 34.88
CA SER A 78 -4.01 -1.67 34.45
C SER A 78 -3.74 -1.80 32.94
N PHE A 79 -3.77 -3.02 32.41
CA PHE A 79 -3.62 -3.24 30.97
C PHE A 79 -4.78 -2.65 30.15
N ALA A 80 -6.03 -2.81 30.63
CA ALA A 80 -7.20 -2.22 29.98
C ALA A 80 -7.11 -0.69 29.96
N GLU A 81 -6.68 -0.06 31.08
CA GLU A 81 -6.45 1.38 31.11
C GLU A 81 -5.33 1.81 30.16
N ARG A 82 -4.21 1.07 30.10
CA ARG A 82 -3.12 1.34 29.17
C ARG A 82 -3.57 1.21 27.71
N GLN A 83 -4.39 0.22 27.38
CA GLN A 83 -5.01 0.10 26.07
C GLN A 83 -5.87 1.32 25.73
N ARG A 84 -6.68 1.79 26.69
CA ARG A 84 -7.58 2.94 26.52
C ARG A 84 -6.85 4.25 26.23
N VAL A 85 -5.67 4.45 26.82
CA VAL A 85 -4.90 5.69 26.68
C VAL A 85 -3.84 5.65 25.58
N SER A 86 -3.56 4.48 25.03
CA SER A 86 -2.55 4.33 23.98
C SER A 86 -3.04 4.88 22.64
N PHE A 87 -2.12 5.48 21.90
CA PHE A 87 -2.42 6.11 20.61
C PHE A 87 -1.46 5.62 19.52
N TYR A 88 -2.01 5.09 18.45
CA TYR A 88 -1.24 4.67 17.27
C TYR A 88 -1.04 5.84 16.30
N ARG A 89 0.22 6.20 16.03
CA ARG A 89 0.58 7.17 15.00
C ARG A 89 0.79 6.45 13.67
N ASN A 90 -0.12 6.66 12.74
CA ASN A 90 -0.12 5.95 11.46
C ASN A 90 0.84 6.59 10.44
N HIS A 91 2.12 6.25 10.53
CA HIS A 91 3.13 6.63 9.56
C HIS A 91 3.01 5.85 8.24
N LEU A 92 2.55 4.59 8.30
CA LEU A 92 2.42 3.72 7.13
C LEU A 92 1.47 4.27 6.08
N ARG A 93 0.36 4.87 6.51
CA ARG A 93 -0.59 5.53 5.60
C ARG A 93 0.07 6.64 4.79
N THR A 94 0.95 7.41 5.41
CA THR A 94 1.71 8.48 4.75
C THR A 94 2.69 7.91 3.74
N ILE A 95 3.40 6.83 4.10
CA ILE A 95 4.33 6.13 3.21
C ILE A 95 3.59 5.63 1.96
N VAL A 96 2.47 4.92 2.15
CA VAL A 96 1.64 4.44 1.04
C VAL A 96 1.18 5.59 0.15
N ALA A 97 0.68 6.68 0.73
CA ALA A 97 0.20 7.84 -0.02
C ALA A 97 1.30 8.49 -0.86
N GLN A 98 2.54 8.58 -0.35
CA GLN A 98 3.67 9.14 -1.08
C GLN A 98 4.01 8.30 -2.32
N TYR A 99 4.15 6.97 -2.18
CA TYR A 99 4.41 6.08 -3.32
C TYR A 99 3.31 6.13 -4.37
N GLN A 100 2.04 6.06 -3.94
CA GLN A 100 0.90 6.13 -4.85
C GLN A 100 0.81 7.50 -5.54
N GLY A 101 1.13 8.59 -4.84
CA GLY A 101 1.17 9.93 -5.40
C GLY A 101 2.23 10.09 -6.50
N HIS A 102 3.41 9.45 -6.34
CA HIS A 102 4.43 9.44 -7.38
C HIS A 102 4.05 8.53 -8.56
N LEU A 103 3.59 7.31 -8.28
CA LEU A 103 3.26 6.30 -9.27
C LEU A 103 2.16 6.77 -10.25
N TRP A 104 1.13 7.45 -9.72
CA TRP A 104 -0.03 7.92 -10.49
C TRP A 104 0.00 9.43 -10.79
N ARG A 105 1.15 10.08 -10.65
CA ARG A 105 1.31 11.49 -11.01
C ARG A 105 1.07 11.75 -12.49
N ARG A 106 1.54 10.83 -13.34
CA ARG A 106 1.30 10.85 -14.78
C ARG A 106 0.50 9.60 -15.16
N PRO A 107 -0.56 9.72 -15.94
CA PRO A 107 -1.30 8.55 -16.42
C PRO A 107 -0.42 7.74 -17.37
N PRO A 108 -0.53 6.40 -17.38
CA PRO A 108 0.11 5.56 -18.40
C PRO A 108 -0.51 5.80 -19.77
N GLU A 109 0.31 5.70 -20.81
CA GLU A 109 -0.11 5.76 -22.19
C GLU A 109 -0.61 4.38 -22.63
N ARG A 110 -1.79 4.36 -23.23
CA ARG A 110 -2.43 3.13 -23.71
C ARG A 110 -2.92 3.30 -25.12
N SER A 111 -2.58 2.37 -25.99
CA SER A 111 -3.04 2.31 -27.37
C SER A 111 -3.36 0.87 -27.76
N SER A 112 -4.49 0.63 -28.38
CA SER A 112 -4.86 -0.68 -28.95
C SER A 112 -5.78 -0.49 -30.15
N THR A 113 -5.59 -1.33 -31.17
CA THR A 113 -6.50 -1.41 -32.32
C THR A 113 -7.68 -2.37 -32.04
N ILE A 114 -7.69 -3.03 -30.89
CA ILE A 114 -8.70 -4.02 -30.51
C ILE A 114 -9.80 -3.33 -29.69
N ALA A 115 -11.01 -3.28 -30.21
CA ALA A 115 -12.16 -2.62 -29.59
C ALA A 115 -12.46 -3.19 -28.18
N THR A 116 -12.42 -4.52 -28.01
CA THR A 116 -12.66 -5.16 -26.69
C THR A 116 -11.68 -4.66 -25.63
N VAL A 117 -10.42 -4.40 -25.98
CA VAL A 117 -9.40 -3.90 -25.04
C VAL A 117 -9.69 -2.45 -24.67
N THR A 118 -10.03 -1.59 -25.64
CA THR A 118 -10.36 -0.18 -25.39
C THR A 118 -11.63 -0.05 -24.58
N ASP A 119 -12.63 -0.87 -24.84
CA ASP A 119 -13.87 -0.93 -24.07
C ASP A 119 -13.63 -1.41 -22.63
N TRP A 120 -12.77 -2.40 -22.45
CA TRP A 120 -12.36 -2.87 -21.14
C TRP A 120 -11.63 -1.78 -20.35
N TRP A 121 -10.71 -1.02 -20.97
CA TRP A 121 -10.05 0.10 -20.29
C TRP A 121 -11.02 1.18 -19.82
N SER A 122 -12.13 1.37 -20.52
CA SER A 122 -13.15 2.35 -20.13
C SER A 122 -13.99 1.89 -18.93
N ASN A 123 -14.14 0.58 -18.73
CA ASN A 123 -14.99 -0.01 -17.69
C ASN A 123 -14.55 -1.44 -17.36
N VAL A 124 -13.59 -1.59 -16.45
CA VAL A 124 -12.95 -2.86 -16.10
C VAL A 124 -13.87 -3.80 -15.33
N ASP A 125 -14.64 -3.26 -14.38
CA ASP A 125 -15.43 -4.03 -13.40
C ASP A 125 -16.91 -4.19 -13.78
N GLY A 126 -17.32 -3.67 -14.91
CA GLY A 126 -18.72 -3.64 -15.31
C GLY A 126 -19.57 -2.54 -14.62
N ALA A 127 -19.00 -1.84 -13.65
CA ALA A 127 -19.65 -0.76 -12.89
C ALA A 127 -19.24 0.65 -13.38
N GLY A 128 -18.48 0.74 -14.46
CA GLY A 128 -18.04 2.01 -15.05
C GLY A 128 -16.65 2.48 -14.54
N THR A 129 -15.89 1.64 -13.85
CA THR A 129 -14.57 2.02 -13.35
C THR A 129 -13.52 1.93 -14.46
N PRO A 130 -12.87 3.05 -14.83
CA PRO A 130 -11.82 3.03 -15.84
C PRO A 130 -10.54 2.37 -15.31
N ALA A 131 -9.74 1.78 -16.22
CA ALA A 131 -8.54 1.01 -15.90
C ALA A 131 -7.54 1.77 -15.03
N ALA A 132 -7.32 3.06 -15.26
CA ALA A 132 -6.40 3.85 -14.46
C ALA A 132 -6.80 3.88 -12.97
N ARG A 133 -8.08 4.11 -12.67
CA ARG A 133 -8.61 4.12 -11.29
C ARG A 133 -8.60 2.72 -10.67
N TRP A 134 -8.97 1.72 -11.47
CA TRP A 134 -9.02 0.33 -11.03
C TRP A 134 -7.61 -0.21 -10.69
N LEU A 135 -6.61 0.08 -11.55
CA LEU A 135 -5.22 -0.30 -11.33
C LEU A 135 -4.58 0.47 -10.17
N ALA A 136 -4.94 1.74 -9.96
CA ALA A 136 -4.51 2.48 -8.79
C ALA A 136 -4.97 1.83 -7.47
N LEU A 137 -6.15 1.23 -7.44
CA LEU A 137 -6.60 0.43 -6.30
C LEU A 137 -5.79 -0.86 -6.16
N GLY A 138 -5.54 -1.57 -7.26
CA GLY A 138 -4.74 -2.80 -7.30
C GLY A 138 -3.31 -2.56 -6.83
N SER A 139 -2.63 -1.53 -7.36
CA SER A 139 -1.26 -1.18 -6.97
C SER A 139 -1.14 -0.83 -5.49
N ARG A 140 -2.14 -0.15 -4.92
CA ARG A 140 -2.18 0.12 -3.47
C ARG A 140 -2.29 -1.17 -2.66
N ARG A 141 -3.11 -2.14 -3.10
CA ARG A 141 -3.22 -3.45 -2.45
C ARG A 141 -1.94 -4.25 -2.59
N ALA A 142 -1.34 -4.25 -3.78
CA ALA A 142 -0.05 -4.89 -4.01
C ALA A 142 1.05 -4.28 -3.13
N GLN A 143 1.04 -2.96 -2.90
CA GLN A 143 1.96 -2.31 -1.97
C GLN A 143 1.77 -2.79 -0.52
N HIS A 144 0.50 -3.02 -0.09
CA HIS A 144 0.23 -3.49 1.26
C HIS A 144 0.68 -4.93 1.48
N PHE A 145 0.36 -5.83 0.55
CA PHE A 145 0.49 -7.27 0.74
C PHE A 145 1.62 -7.91 -0.08
N GLY A 146 2.35 -7.11 -0.88
CA GLY A 146 3.33 -7.59 -1.85
C GLY A 146 2.73 -7.98 -3.19
N TRP A 147 1.44 -8.30 -3.21
CA TRP A 147 0.71 -8.78 -4.38
C TRP A 147 -0.78 -8.45 -4.29
N CYS A 148 -1.45 -8.50 -5.44
CA CYS A 148 -2.90 -8.44 -5.54
C CYS A 148 -3.36 -9.21 -6.77
N ALA A 149 -4.26 -10.17 -6.62
CA ALA A 149 -4.78 -10.93 -7.74
C ALA A 149 -6.12 -10.39 -8.23
N ALA A 150 -6.36 -10.52 -9.54
CA ALA A 150 -7.65 -10.23 -10.15
C ALA A 150 -8.17 -11.45 -10.90
N ILE A 151 -9.44 -11.77 -10.70
CA ILE A 151 -10.16 -12.78 -11.47
C ILE A 151 -10.90 -12.10 -12.62
N PHE A 152 -10.77 -12.69 -13.82
CA PHE A 152 -11.46 -12.26 -15.04
C PHE A 152 -12.62 -13.22 -15.31
N ASP A 153 -13.82 -12.68 -15.41
CA ASP A 153 -15.04 -13.48 -15.56
C ASP A 153 -15.96 -12.84 -16.60
N ARG A 154 -16.93 -13.60 -17.08
CA ARG A 154 -17.94 -13.16 -18.03
C ARG A 154 -19.32 -13.48 -17.45
N ALA A 155 -20.30 -12.59 -17.62
CA ALA A 155 -21.63 -12.81 -17.14
C ALA A 155 -22.22 -14.13 -17.68
N ALA A 156 -22.76 -14.97 -16.78
CA ALA A 156 -23.21 -16.31 -17.08
C ALA A 156 -24.44 -16.38 -18.02
N GLU A 157 -25.24 -15.32 -18.09
CA GLU A 157 -26.42 -15.20 -18.94
C GLU A 157 -26.43 -13.85 -19.67
N PRO A 158 -25.66 -13.70 -20.75
CA PRO A 158 -25.83 -12.54 -21.60
C PRO A 158 -27.17 -12.69 -22.35
N GLN A 159 -27.98 -11.64 -22.38
CA GLN A 159 -29.21 -11.61 -23.20
C GLN A 159 -28.91 -11.76 -24.69
N SER A 160 -27.66 -11.64 -25.11
CA SER A 160 -27.10 -12.02 -26.42
C SER A 160 -25.59 -12.30 -26.27
N VAL A 161 -25.05 -13.17 -27.13
CA VAL A 161 -23.59 -13.44 -27.19
C VAL A 161 -22.80 -12.15 -27.46
N ALA A 162 -23.37 -11.21 -28.19
CA ALA A 162 -22.77 -9.90 -28.49
C ALA A 162 -22.69 -8.96 -27.30
N SER A 163 -23.46 -9.18 -26.22
CA SER A 163 -23.46 -8.38 -25.00
C SER A 163 -22.65 -8.98 -23.85
N ALA A 164 -22.04 -10.16 -24.06
CA ALA A 164 -21.21 -10.84 -23.08
C ALA A 164 -19.89 -10.07 -22.89
N ARG A 165 -19.85 -9.23 -21.89
CA ARG A 165 -18.65 -8.45 -21.57
C ARG A 165 -17.80 -9.16 -20.52
N THR A 166 -16.49 -9.20 -20.71
CA THR A 166 -15.53 -9.66 -19.72
C THR A 166 -15.28 -8.52 -18.69
N PHE A 167 -15.39 -8.82 -17.42
CA PHE A 167 -15.09 -7.93 -16.32
C PHE A 167 -13.98 -8.51 -15.44
N ALA A 168 -13.29 -7.66 -14.70
CA ALA A 168 -12.27 -8.09 -13.75
C ALA A 168 -12.61 -7.60 -12.34
N ARG A 169 -12.34 -8.43 -11.34
CA ARG A 169 -12.52 -8.11 -9.93
C ARG A 169 -11.24 -8.38 -9.15
N TRP A 170 -10.77 -7.38 -8.39
CA TRP A 170 -9.70 -7.58 -7.44
C TRP A 170 -10.14 -8.50 -6.31
N LEU A 171 -9.32 -9.47 -6.00
CA LEU A 171 -9.48 -10.34 -4.83
C LEU A 171 -8.88 -9.68 -3.58
N GLN A 172 -9.48 -9.97 -2.42
CA GLN A 172 -8.77 -9.79 -1.16
C GLN A 172 -7.79 -10.96 -0.99
N PRO A 173 -6.64 -10.79 -0.34
CA PRO A 173 -5.71 -11.90 -0.15
C PRO A 173 -6.36 -13.12 0.51
N GLU A 174 -7.28 -12.90 1.45
CA GLU A 174 -7.99 -13.95 2.17
C GLU A 174 -9.03 -14.69 1.33
N GLU A 175 -9.40 -14.15 0.17
CA GLU A 175 -10.34 -14.84 -0.74
C GLU A 175 -9.66 -15.95 -1.54
N LEU A 176 -8.34 -15.86 -1.80
CA LEU A 176 -7.56 -16.87 -2.51
C LEU A 176 -6.97 -17.85 -1.49
N VAL A 177 -7.63 -18.97 -1.30
CA VAL A 177 -7.39 -19.85 -0.15
C VAL A 177 -6.55 -21.07 -0.47
N ASP A 178 -6.52 -21.48 -1.75
CA ASP A 178 -5.78 -22.67 -2.17
C ASP A 178 -5.47 -22.59 -3.67
N TRP A 179 -4.33 -23.16 -4.12
CA TRP A 179 -3.90 -23.16 -5.52
C TRP A 179 -2.89 -24.27 -5.80
N CYS A 180 -2.69 -24.54 -7.07
CA CYS A 180 -1.67 -25.45 -7.54
C CYS A 180 -1.06 -24.95 -8.85
N TYR A 181 0.24 -25.08 -8.97
CA TYR A 181 0.98 -24.86 -10.20
C TYR A 181 1.21 -26.17 -10.91
N GLY A 182 1.11 -26.18 -12.24
CA GLY A 182 1.49 -27.31 -13.07
C GLY A 182 3.01 -27.37 -13.32
N ASP A 183 3.46 -28.47 -13.92
CA ASP A 183 4.87 -28.69 -14.28
C ASP A 183 5.37 -27.66 -15.32
N ASP A 184 4.46 -26.98 -16.02
CA ASP A 184 4.76 -25.90 -16.97
C ASP A 184 4.93 -24.52 -16.29
N GLY A 185 4.87 -24.45 -14.96
CA GLY A 185 5.00 -23.22 -14.18
C GLY A 185 3.76 -22.30 -14.25
N ALA A 186 2.68 -22.71 -14.91
CA ALA A 186 1.42 -21.98 -14.94
C ALA A 186 0.44 -22.58 -13.92
N LEU A 187 -0.55 -21.77 -13.48
CA LEU A 187 -1.57 -22.23 -12.55
C LEU A 187 -2.45 -23.33 -13.18
N ASP A 188 -2.55 -24.47 -12.53
CA ASP A 188 -3.47 -25.55 -12.90
C ASP A 188 -4.86 -25.26 -12.38
N TRP A 189 -4.95 -24.80 -11.13
CA TRP A 189 -6.22 -24.41 -10.54
C TRP A 189 -6.02 -23.46 -9.36
N VAL A 190 -7.09 -22.72 -9.06
CA VAL A 190 -7.17 -21.86 -7.88
C VAL A 190 -8.53 -22.06 -7.21
N ARG A 191 -8.57 -21.98 -5.88
CA ARG A 191 -9.78 -21.98 -5.08
C ARG A 191 -9.97 -20.66 -4.37
N LEU A 192 -11.12 -20.06 -4.61
CA LEU A 192 -11.54 -18.81 -3.97
C LEU A 192 -12.61 -19.12 -2.92
N CYS A 193 -12.56 -18.41 -1.78
CA CYS A 193 -13.60 -18.44 -0.76
C CYS A 193 -14.11 -17.03 -0.51
N THR A 194 -15.39 -16.79 -0.74
CA THR A 194 -16.05 -15.54 -0.42
C THR A 194 -17.21 -15.78 0.54
N THR A 195 -17.49 -14.79 1.39
CA THR A 195 -18.64 -14.85 2.30
C THR A 195 -19.78 -14.00 1.76
N THR A 196 -20.96 -14.57 1.66
CA THR A 196 -22.17 -13.86 1.23
C THR A 196 -23.29 -14.01 2.27
N LYS A 197 -24.21 -13.05 2.29
CA LYS A 197 -25.41 -13.13 3.12
C LYS A 197 -26.54 -13.73 2.29
N VAL A 198 -27.04 -14.86 2.72
CA VAL A 198 -28.19 -15.52 2.09
C VAL A 198 -29.42 -15.32 2.99
N ARG A 199 -30.49 -14.82 2.40
CA ARG A 199 -31.82 -14.71 3.05
C ARG A 199 -32.78 -15.68 2.38
N GLY A 200 -33.47 -16.49 3.18
CA GLY A 200 -34.49 -17.39 2.67
C GLY A 200 -35.79 -16.69 2.30
N ALA A 201 -36.14 -15.62 3.03
CA ALA A 201 -37.29 -14.76 2.79
C ALA A 201 -36.91 -13.30 3.04
N PHE A 202 -37.76 -12.37 2.58
CA PHE A 202 -37.51 -10.93 2.70
C PHE A 202 -37.33 -10.47 4.16
N ASP A 203 -38.11 -11.05 5.08
CA ASP A 203 -38.13 -10.79 6.52
C ASP A 203 -37.30 -11.79 7.35
N GLY A 204 -36.70 -12.80 6.71
CA GLY A 204 -35.87 -13.80 7.36
C GLY A 204 -34.50 -13.26 7.82
N ALA A 205 -33.99 -13.82 8.93
CA ALA A 205 -32.62 -13.55 9.36
C ALA A 205 -31.62 -13.96 8.28
N ALA A 206 -30.64 -13.06 7.98
CA ALA A 206 -29.60 -13.36 7.01
C ALA A 206 -28.62 -14.39 7.61
N LYS A 207 -28.41 -15.49 6.93
CA LYS A 207 -27.36 -16.47 7.24
C LYS A 207 -26.09 -16.12 6.46
N LEU A 208 -24.93 -16.29 7.08
CA LEU A 208 -23.66 -16.22 6.38
C LEU A 208 -23.45 -17.54 5.64
N ALA A 209 -23.15 -17.44 4.37
CA ALA A 209 -22.81 -18.57 3.53
C ALA A 209 -21.37 -18.40 2.99
N GLU A 210 -20.62 -19.49 2.99
CA GLU A 210 -19.32 -19.57 2.34
C GLU A 210 -19.55 -19.99 0.88
N VAL A 211 -18.95 -19.26 -0.06
CA VAL A 211 -19.00 -19.57 -1.50
C VAL A 211 -17.59 -19.95 -1.92
N TYR A 212 -17.41 -21.23 -2.23
CA TYR A 212 -16.17 -21.75 -2.76
C TYR A 212 -16.26 -21.82 -4.28
N THR A 213 -15.37 -21.11 -4.97
CA THR A 213 -15.26 -21.19 -6.43
C THR A 213 -13.89 -21.71 -6.79
N THR A 214 -13.85 -22.87 -7.46
CA THR A 214 -12.62 -23.46 -8.00
C THR A 214 -12.57 -23.20 -9.49
N TRP A 215 -11.48 -22.61 -9.99
CA TRP A 215 -11.18 -22.44 -11.40
C TRP A 215 -10.03 -23.36 -11.76
N THR A 216 -10.21 -24.19 -12.77
CA THR A 216 -9.16 -24.97 -13.42
C THR A 216 -8.84 -24.38 -14.78
N ARG A 217 -7.98 -25.00 -15.57
CA ARG A 217 -7.69 -24.59 -16.96
C ARG A 217 -8.85 -24.87 -17.91
N ALA A 218 -9.81 -25.76 -17.54
CA ALA A 218 -10.86 -26.26 -18.42
C ALA A 218 -12.29 -25.96 -17.91
N GLU A 219 -12.48 -25.83 -16.61
CA GLU A 219 -13.80 -25.68 -16.01
C GLU A 219 -13.77 -24.83 -14.74
N TRP A 220 -14.92 -24.37 -14.35
CA TRP A 220 -15.12 -23.78 -13.01
C TRP A 220 -16.24 -24.50 -12.27
N THR A 221 -16.12 -24.57 -10.94
CA THR A 221 -17.12 -25.13 -10.05
C THR A 221 -17.32 -24.20 -8.86
N ARG A 222 -18.60 -23.95 -8.50
CA ARG A 222 -18.99 -23.11 -7.36
C ARG A 222 -19.88 -23.89 -6.41
N HIS A 223 -19.49 -23.91 -5.15
CA HIS A 223 -20.21 -24.55 -4.06
C HIS A 223 -20.71 -23.49 -3.06
N LEU A 224 -21.99 -23.50 -2.75
CA LEU A 224 -22.59 -22.67 -1.69
C LEU A 224 -22.71 -23.51 -0.43
N VAL A 225 -22.03 -23.13 0.63
CA VAL A 225 -22.01 -23.80 1.93
C VAL A 225 -22.75 -22.94 2.95
N VAL A 226 -23.83 -23.45 3.50
CA VAL A 226 -24.65 -22.82 4.55
C VAL A 226 -24.70 -23.77 5.75
N ASP A 227 -24.44 -23.27 6.94
CA ASP A 227 -24.43 -24.05 8.18
C ASP A 227 -23.57 -25.35 8.08
N GLY A 228 -22.41 -25.25 7.39
CA GLY A 228 -21.50 -26.39 7.20
C GLY A 228 -21.98 -27.46 6.21
N LYS A 229 -22.99 -27.20 5.39
CA LYS A 229 -23.51 -28.13 4.37
C LYS A 229 -23.52 -27.49 3.00
N VAL A 230 -23.10 -28.24 1.97
CA VAL A 230 -23.23 -27.80 0.58
C VAL A 230 -24.72 -27.80 0.20
N THR A 231 -25.25 -26.59 -0.07
CA THR A 231 -26.65 -26.39 -0.43
C THR A 231 -26.88 -26.26 -1.93
N LYS A 232 -25.88 -25.80 -2.64
CA LYS A 232 -25.95 -25.65 -4.10
C LYS A 232 -24.57 -25.84 -4.72
N THR A 233 -24.50 -26.59 -5.81
CA THR A 233 -23.32 -26.72 -6.68
C THR A 233 -23.67 -26.27 -8.08
N THR A 234 -22.86 -25.44 -8.67
CA THR A 234 -22.96 -25.01 -10.07
C THR A 234 -21.57 -25.04 -10.70
N GLY A 235 -21.50 -25.30 -11.98
CA GLY A 235 -20.23 -25.32 -12.72
C GLY A 235 -20.49 -25.48 -14.21
N ALA A 236 -19.48 -25.13 -14.98
CA ALA A 236 -19.50 -25.29 -16.44
C ALA A 236 -18.07 -25.39 -16.99
N PRO A 237 -17.89 -26.12 -18.09
CA PRO A 237 -16.64 -26.08 -18.81
C PRO A 237 -16.43 -24.72 -19.48
N HIS A 238 -15.17 -24.35 -19.67
CA HIS A 238 -14.77 -23.19 -20.45
C HIS A 238 -13.60 -23.52 -21.38
N THR A 239 -13.38 -22.68 -22.39
CA THR A 239 -12.37 -22.90 -23.43
C THR A 239 -11.14 -22.01 -23.30
N LEU A 240 -10.87 -21.50 -22.10
CA LEU A 240 -9.77 -20.54 -21.89
C LEU A 240 -8.39 -21.18 -21.97
N GLY A 241 -8.27 -22.48 -21.64
CA GLY A 241 -6.99 -23.18 -21.58
C GLY A 241 -6.04 -22.64 -20.50
N ALA A 242 -6.54 -21.79 -19.61
CA ALA A 242 -5.80 -21.20 -18.50
C ALA A 242 -6.76 -20.83 -17.37
N VAL A 243 -6.24 -20.73 -16.15
CA VAL A 243 -6.97 -20.14 -15.03
C VAL A 243 -7.13 -18.64 -15.29
N PRO A 244 -8.35 -18.07 -15.23
CA PRO A 244 -8.58 -16.66 -15.55
C PRO A 244 -8.19 -15.73 -14.41
N LEU A 245 -6.98 -15.87 -13.90
CA LEU A 245 -6.39 -15.10 -12.80
C LEU A 245 -5.14 -14.38 -13.31
N ALA A 246 -5.04 -13.09 -13.03
CA ALA A 246 -3.82 -12.33 -13.20
C ALA A 246 -3.36 -11.78 -11.83
N VAL A 247 -2.05 -11.81 -11.57
CA VAL A 247 -1.46 -11.33 -10.33
C VAL A 247 -0.65 -10.08 -10.62
N LEU A 248 -0.93 -9.02 -9.86
CA LEU A 248 -0.12 -7.81 -9.83
C LEU A 248 0.80 -7.89 -8.61
N TYR A 249 2.09 -7.88 -8.84
CA TYR A 249 3.09 -7.85 -7.80
C TYR A 249 3.55 -6.41 -7.52
N TRP A 250 3.84 -6.11 -6.26
CA TRP A 250 4.69 -4.98 -5.91
C TRP A 250 6.16 -5.38 -6.05
N GLN A 251 6.48 -6.55 -5.50
CA GLN A 251 7.74 -7.22 -5.68
C GLN A 251 7.44 -8.69 -5.94
N PRO A 252 7.79 -9.24 -7.11
CA PRO A 252 7.49 -10.62 -7.45
C PRO A 252 8.28 -11.59 -6.54
N PRO A 253 7.77 -12.81 -6.33
CA PRO A 253 8.52 -13.83 -5.61
C PRO A 253 9.77 -14.23 -6.39
N GLU A 254 10.84 -14.56 -5.68
CA GLU A 254 12.09 -15.03 -6.28
C GLU A 254 12.01 -16.50 -6.72
N GLU A 255 11.15 -17.28 -6.06
CA GLU A 255 10.97 -18.70 -6.30
C GLU A 255 9.81 -18.96 -7.28
N VAL A 256 10.02 -19.94 -8.18
CA VAL A 256 9.00 -20.42 -9.11
C VAL A 256 7.95 -21.24 -8.34
N GLY A 257 6.68 -21.04 -8.64
CA GLY A 257 5.57 -21.76 -7.99
C GLY A 257 5.06 -21.12 -6.72
N VAL A 258 5.66 -20.02 -6.26
CA VAL A 258 5.16 -19.20 -5.17
C VAL A 258 4.22 -18.13 -5.72
N LEU A 259 3.03 -18.03 -5.12
CA LEU A 259 2.03 -17.05 -5.59
C LEU A 259 2.17 -15.71 -4.89
N TYR A 260 2.64 -15.69 -3.66
CA TYR A 260 2.70 -14.47 -2.86
C TYR A 260 3.99 -13.71 -3.11
N GLY A 261 3.87 -12.43 -3.43
CA GLY A 261 4.99 -11.49 -3.47
C GLY A 261 5.32 -10.95 -2.07
N THR A 262 6.47 -10.32 -1.96
CA THR A 262 6.94 -9.69 -0.72
C THR A 262 6.39 -8.28 -0.58
N SER A 263 5.85 -7.95 0.60
CA SER A 263 5.37 -6.60 0.88
C SER A 263 6.55 -5.67 1.10
N HIS A 264 6.53 -4.57 0.41
CA HIS A 264 7.44 -3.45 0.64
C HIS A 264 7.28 -2.80 2.04
N LEU A 265 6.20 -3.12 2.75
CA LEU A 265 5.90 -2.56 4.06
C LEU A 265 6.29 -3.51 5.22
N ASP A 266 6.79 -4.71 4.95
CA ASP A 266 7.01 -5.74 5.98
C ASP A 266 7.84 -5.24 7.16
N SER A 267 9.05 -4.72 6.89
CA SER A 267 9.92 -4.17 7.93
C SER A 267 9.33 -2.90 8.56
N ALA A 268 8.67 -2.06 7.75
CA ALA A 268 8.02 -0.85 8.25
C ALA A 268 6.83 -1.14 9.18
N VAL A 269 6.06 -2.21 8.92
CA VAL A 269 4.97 -2.66 9.79
C VAL A 269 5.51 -3.18 11.11
N ALA A 270 6.58 -3.96 11.09
CA ALA A 270 7.23 -4.46 12.31
C ALA A 270 7.76 -3.31 13.17
N ALA A 271 8.45 -2.33 12.57
CA ALA A 271 8.93 -1.14 13.27
C ALA A 271 7.78 -0.26 13.80
N ALA A 272 6.69 -0.12 13.05
CA ALA A 272 5.50 0.63 13.49
C ALA A 272 4.77 -0.05 14.66
N LEU A 273 4.73 -1.39 14.68
CA LEU A 273 4.21 -2.16 15.81
C LEU A 273 5.06 -1.97 17.07
N GLU A 274 6.37 -1.99 16.93
CA GLU A 274 7.28 -1.74 18.05
C GLU A 274 7.16 -0.29 18.54
N LEU A 275 7.10 0.69 17.64
CA LEU A 275 6.87 2.10 17.98
C LEU A 275 5.57 2.30 18.77
N TYR A 276 4.51 1.58 18.42
CA TYR A 276 3.24 1.63 19.12
C TYR A 276 3.37 1.12 20.57
N ASN A 277 4.08 0.02 20.78
CA ASN A 277 4.33 -0.54 22.11
C ASN A 277 5.21 0.40 22.94
N VAL A 278 6.33 0.87 22.41
CA VAL A 278 7.24 1.80 23.09
C VAL A 278 6.53 3.13 23.40
N ALA A 279 5.67 3.64 22.53
CA ALA A 279 4.89 4.85 22.80
C ALA A 279 3.88 4.66 23.94
N SER A 280 3.29 3.46 24.06
CA SER A 280 2.42 3.12 25.18
C SER A 280 3.18 3.03 26.50
N GLU A 281 4.38 2.44 26.50
CA GLU A 281 5.27 2.36 27.66
C GLU A 281 5.74 3.75 28.11
N ALA A 282 6.22 4.55 27.16
CA ALA A 282 6.62 5.94 27.42
C ALA A 282 5.51 6.74 28.10
N ARG A 283 4.28 6.63 27.60
CA ARG A 283 3.14 7.32 28.19
C ARG A 283 2.85 6.86 29.63
N HIS A 284 3.05 5.58 29.93
CA HIS A 284 2.92 5.06 31.28
C HIS A 284 3.98 5.67 32.23
N VAL A 285 5.24 5.75 31.77
CA VAL A 285 6.33 6.38 32.52
C VAL A 285 6.10 7.90 32.66
N GLU A 286 5.69 8.59 31.61
CA GLU A 286 5.35 10.02 31.62
C GLU A 286 4.28 10.33 32.69
N ARG A 287 3.25 9.46 32.79
CA ARG A 287 2.22 9.59 33.84
C ARG A 287 2.79 9.38 35.24
N GLY A 288 3.59 8.34 35.44
CA GLY A 288 4.24 8.07 36.74
C GLY A 288 5.19 9.20 37.18
N THR A 289 5.83 9.86 36.20
CA THR A 289 6.67 11.04 36.47
C THR A 289 5.83 12.29 36.82
N ALA A 290 4.72 12.49 36.09
CA ALA A 290 3.84 13.64 36.29
C ALA A 290 3.01 13.54 37.60
N PHE A 291 2.74 12.34 38.06
CA PHE A 291 1.93 12.06 39.26
C PHE A 291 2.69 11.11 40.20
N PRO A 292 3.65 11.64 40.98
CA PRO A 292 4.44 10.84 41.90
C PRO A 292 3.57 10.24 43.00
N VAL A 293 3.92 9.02 43.41
CA VAL A 293 3.20 8.32 44.50
C VAL A 293 3.66 8.84 45.83
N LEU A 294 2.72 9.35 46.66
CA LEU A 294 3.02 9.73 48.04
C LEU A 294 3.25 8.48 48.87
N TYR A 295 4.31 8.44 49.69
CA TYR A 295 4.44 7.49 50.75
C TYR A 295 4.41 8.21 52.09
N ILE A 296 3.65 7.66 53.03
CA ILE A 296 3.54 8.14 54.41
C ILE A 296 3.71 6.97 55.38
N GLN A 297 4.22 7.28 56.57
CA GLN A 297 4.30 6.33 57.66
C GLN A 297 3.05 6.45 58.49
N SER A 298 2.24 5.40 58.60
CA SER A 298 1.02 5.39 59.39
C SER A 298 0.73 3.98 59.89
N ALA A 299 0.14 3.92 61.09
CA ALA A 299 -0.38 2.67 61.65
C ALA A 299 -1.80 2.34 61.18
N SER A 300 -2.43 3.22 60.41
CA SER A 300 -3.81 3.07 59.91
C SER A 300 -3.86 3.16 58.38
N GLU A 301 -4.50 2.19 57.75
CA GLU A 301 -4.78 2.21 56.30
C GLU A 301 -5.71 3.39 55.91
N ASP A 302 -6.51 3.89 56.84
CA ASP A 302 -7.43 5.02 56.63
C ASP A 302 -6.71 6.37 56.48
N ALA A 303 -5.41 6.45 56.77
CA ALA A 303 -4.65 7.69 56.66
C ALA A 303 -4.59 8.28 55.23
N LEU A 304 -4.86 7.48 54.22
CA LEU A 304 -4.94 7.91 52.82
C LEU A 304 -6.37 8.20 52.36
N ASN A 305 -7.37 7.88 53.16
CA ASN A 305 -8.78 8.13 52.83
C ASN A 305 -9.06 9.64 52.75
N GLY A 306 -9.47 10.11 51.58
CA GLY A 306 -9.75 11.52 51.31
C GLY A 306 -8.56 12.33 50.77
N LEU A 307 -7.38 11.76 50.65
CA LEU A 307 -6.26 12.38 49.91
C LEU A 307 -6.41 12.11 48.41
N ALA A 308 -6.96 13.06 47.68
CA ALA A 308 -7.02 13.04 46.23
C ALA A 308 -5.62 13.35 45.65
N LEU A 309 -4.67 12.47 45.85
CA LEU A 309 -3.32 12.55 45.24
C LEU A 309 -3.27 11.65 44.00
N GLY A 310 -2.79 12.19 42.89
CA GLY A 310 -2.87 11.62 41.55
C GLY A 310 -2.48 10.16 41.42
N THR A 311 -3.12 9.46 40.45
CA THR A 311 -3.01 8.05 40.09
C THR A 311 -3.03 7.04 41.26
N ASP A 312 -4.23 6.85 41.83
CA ASP A 312 -4.72 5.63 42.46
C ASP A 312 -4.05 5.15 43.76
N GLY A 313 -3.39 6.00 44.53
CA GLY A 313 -3.05 5.62 45.88
C GLY A 313 -1.70 6.11 46.39
N GLY A 314 -1.55 6.09 47.70
CA GLY A 314 -0.30 6.26 48.42
C GLY A 314 0.23 4.93 48.94
N LEU A 315 1.50 4.88 49.28
CA LEU A 315 2.12 3.76 49.99
C LEU A 315 2.10 4.06 51.48
N ILE A 316 1.55 3.14 52.26
CA ILE A 316 1.65 3.18 53.73
C ILE A 316 2.84 2.33 54.13
N VAL A 317 3.75 2.93 54.88
CA VAL A 317 4.92 2.26 55.45
C VAL A 317 4.65 1.99 56.91
N GLU A 318 4.94 0.77 57.38
CA GLU A 318 4.72 0.39 58.79
C GLU A 318 5.50 1.26 59.77
N PRO A 319 4.92 1.55 60.96
CA PRO A 319 5.60 2.27 62.00
C PRO A 319 6.82 1.49 62.49
N GLY A 320 7.95 2.14 62.60
CA GLY A 320 9.20 1.56 63.12
C GLY A 320 10.42 1.82 62.25
N VAL A 321 10.21 2.24 60.99
CA VAL A 321 11.28 2.73 60.12
C VAL A 321 11.24 4.26 60.17
N SER A 322 12.33 4.91 60.58
CA SER A 322 12.40 6.38 60.61
C SER A 322 12.50 6.90 59.15
N MET A 323 11.37 7.03 58.50
CA MET A 323 11.28 7.63 57.13
C MET A 323 10.36 8.87 57.21
N ALA A 324 10.87 9.98 56.73
CA ALA A 324 10.02 11.17 56.53
C ALA A 324 9.04 10.91 55.37
N PRO A 325 7.81 11.46 55.43
CA PRO A 325 6.90 11.43 54.29
C PRO A 325 7.57 11.98 53.01
N GLY A 326 7.34 11.35 51.90
CA GLY A 326 7.95 11.75 50.64
C GLY A 326 7.24 11.21 49.43
N PHE A 327 7.81 11.45 48.29
CA PHE A 327 7.27 10.98 47.03
C PHE A 327 8.21 9.96 46.34
N VAL A 328 7.65 8.87 45.85
CA VAL A 328 8.34 7.99 44.94
C VAL A 328 8.20 8.58 43.54
N VAL A 329 9.30 9.04 42.98
CA VAL A 329 9.35 9.67 41.65
C VAL A 329 10.05 8.74 40.69
N VAL A 330 9.48 8.57 39.48
CA VAL A 330 10.16 7.89 38.37
C VAL A 330 11.27 8.81 37.86
N PRO A 331 12.52 8.33 37.68
CA PRO A 331 13.62 9.17 37.20
C PRO A 331 13.29 9.83 35.86
N GLY A 332 13.45 11.16 35.78
CA GLY A 332 13.13 11.93 34.56
C GLY A 332 13.98 11.58 33.35
N GLU A 333 15.15 11.01 33.56
CA GLU A 333 16.05 10.51 32.49
C GLU A 333 15.40 9.43 31.59
N LEU A 334 14.49 8.63 32.14
CA LEU A 334 13.73 7.64 31.38
C LEU A 334 12.87 8.29 30.28
N ASN A 335 12.34 9.48 30.51
CA ASN A 335 11.56 10.20 29.49
C ASN A 335 12.41 10.59 28.28
N ALA A 336 13.66 11.00 28.50
CA ALA A 336 14.61 11.31 27.42
C ALA A 336 14.97 10.05 26.62
N HIS A 337 15.21 8.92 27.33
CA HIS A 337 15.48 7.64 26.69
C HIS A 337 14.31 7.18 25.79
N PHE A 338 13.07 7.24 26.30
CA PHE A 338 11.90 6.89 25.50
C PHE A 338 11.67 7.86 24.33
N ALA A 339 11.97 9.15 24.49
CA ALA A 339 11.88 10.11 23.41
C ALA A 339 12.87 9.78 22.28
N ALA A 340 14.13 9.46 22.61
CA ALA A 340 15.15 9.04 21.67
C ALA A 340 14.74 7.74 20.95
N ARG A 341 14.29 6.73 21.70
CA ARG A 341 13.86 5.43 21.12
C ARG A 341 12.66 5.59 20.19
N ARG A 342 11.67 6.41 20.53
CA ARG A 342 10.53 6.72 19.65
C ARG A 342 10.98 7.42 18.37
N SER A 343 11.95 8.32 18.45
CA SER A 343 12.51 8.99 17.26
C SER A 343 13.24 8.00 16.37
N GLU A 344 14.09 7.14 16.94
CA GLU A 344 14.81 6.09 16.21
C GLU A 344 13.85 5.15 15.49
N LEU A 345 12.82 4.61 16.17
CA LEU A 345 11.83 3.72 15.58
C LEU A 345 10.98 4.41 14.51
N ARG A 346 10.63 5.70 14.70
CA ARG A 346 9.96 6.47 13.65
C ARG A 346 10.82 6.54 12.40
N ASP A 347 12.10 6.86 12.56
CA ASP A 347 13.05 6.98 11.46
C ASP A 347 13.25 5.62 10.76
N GLU A 348 13.25 4.53 11.53
CA GLU A 348 13.30 3.17 10.98
C GLU A 348 12.07 2.82 10.14
N VAL A 349 10.86 3.20 10.57
CA VAL A 349 9.63 3.03 9.78
C VAL A 349 9.75 3.68 8.39
N TYR A 350 10.37 4.84 8.28
CA TYR A 350 10.55 5.51 6.99
C TYR A 350 11.71 4.91 6.19
N ARG A 351 12.87 4.66 6.82
CA ARG A 351 14.05 4.09 6.16
C ARG A 351 13.78 2.70 5.58
N SER A 352 13.07 1.85 6.33
CA SER A 352 12.71 0.51 5.85
C SER A 352 11.77 0.52 4.64
N ALA A 353 11.10 1.65 4.39
CA ALA A 353 10.31 1.89 3.20
C ALA A 353 11.03 2.77 2.15
N ASN A 354 12.35 2.88 2.19
CA ASN A 354 13.16 3.72 1.30
C ASN A 354 12.70 5.20 1.25
N LEU A 355 12.28 5.73 2.41
CA LEU A 355 11.86 7.12 2.56
C LEU A 355 12.71 7.82 3.61
N ASP A 356 12.94 9.11 3.41
CA ASP A 356 13.52 9.94 4.44
C ASP A 356 12.50 10.24 5.54
N PRO A 357 12.89 10.14 6.82
CA PRO A 357 12.03 10.57 7.91
C PRO A 357 11.71 12.07 7.80
N PRO A 358 10.48 12.49 8.18
CA PRO A 358 10.16 13.90 8.28
C PRO A 358 11.12 14.59 9.25
N GLN A 359 11.88 15.56 8.80
CA GLN A 359 12.77 16.35 9.65
C GLN A 359 11.91 17.24 10.58
N ALA A 360 12.21 17.21 11.85
CA ALA A 360 11.46 17.99 12.85
C ALA A 360 11.74 19.51 12.70
N ASP A 361 12.94 19.88 12.24
CA ASP A 361 13.33 21.27 12.02
C ASP A 361 14.09 21.37 10.70
N GLY A 362 13.50 22.08 9.74
CA GLY A 362 14.04 22.32 8.41
C GLY A 362 15.16 23.35 8.41
N THR A 363 16.23 23.11 9.15
CA THR A 363 17.27 24.11 9.41
C THR A 363 18.40 24.14 8.41
N THR A 364 18.51 23.15 7.53
CA THR A 364 19.56 23.18 6.49
C THR A 364 18.94 23.03 5.12
N PRO A 365 19.02 24.04 4.24
CA PRO A 365 18.59 23.90 2.86
C PRO A 365 19.46 22.85 2.16
N GLU A 366 18.85 21.70 1.85
CA GLU A 366 19.52 20.65 1.08
C GLU A 366 19.64 21.09 -0.39
N SER A 367 20.80 20.85 -0.99
CA SER A 367 20.99 21.10 -2.43
C SER A 367 20.07 20.18 -3.25
N GLY A 368 19.64 20.63 -4.44
CA GLY A 368 18.83 19.82 -5.36
C GLY A 368 19.49 18.48 -5.70
N ILE A 369 20.83 18.45 -5.79
CA ILE A 369 21.63 17.24 -6.02
C ILE A 369 21.49 16.25 -4.84
N ALA A 370 21.59 16.72 -3.59
CA ALA A 370 21.44 15.87 -2.42
C ALA A 370 20.04 15.24 -2.35
N ARG A 371 19.00 16.02 -2.67
CA ARG A 371 17.62 15.50 -2.76
C ARG A 371 17.46 14.46 -3.87
N ALA A 372 18.09 14.66 -5.02
CA ALA A 372 18.07 13.69 -6.12
C ALA A 372 18.71 12.36 -5.70
N TYR A 373 19.87 12.38 -5.03
CA TYR A 373 20.52 11.18 -4.52
C TYR A 373 19.65 10.43 -3.49
N LYS A 374 19.01 11.14 -2.57
CA LYS A 374 18.08 10.56 -1.60
C LYS A 374 16.86 9.92 -2.26
N PHE A 375 16.45 10.41 -3.42
CA PHE A 375 15.31 9.89 -4.16
C PHE A 375 15.63 8.62 -4.97
N LEU A 376 16.89 8.31 -5.27
CA LEU A 376 17.27 7.17 -6.11
C LEU A 376 16.70 5.82 -5.65
N PRO A 377 16.76 5.42 -4.36
CA PRO A 377 16.21 4.14 -3.93
C PRO A 377 14.70 4.05 -4.17
N ARG A 378 13.98 5.14 -3.95
CA ARG A 378 12.54 5.24 -4.21
C ARG A 378 12.23 5.12 -5.69
N ARG A 379 13.03 5.78 -6.54
CA ARG A 379 12.89 5.73 -8.00
C ARG A 379 13.02 4.30 -8.52
N SER A 380 14.01 3.53 -8.06
CA SER A 380 14.18 2.13 -8.46
C SER A 380 12.91 1.32 -8.19
N VAL A 381 12.37 1.40 -6.96
CA VAL A 381 11.12 0.72 -6.62
C VAL A 381 9.95 1.15 -7.52
N LEU A 382 9.83 2.45 -7.83
CA LEU A 382 8.75 2.93 -8.69
C LEU A 382 8.86 2.43 -10.12
N VAL A 383 10.08 2.34 -10.68
CA VAL A 383 10.32 1.78 -12.02
C VAL A 383 9.95 0.31 -12.05
N ASP A 384 10.39 -0.48 -11.06
CA ASP A 384 10.08 -1.91 -10.97
C ASP A 384 8.55 -2.13 -10.89
N VAL A 385 7.84 -1.33 -10.10
CA VAL A 385 6.37 -1.40 -9.99
C VAL A 385 5.68 -1.04 -11.31
N CYS A 386 6.21 -0.08 -12.07
CA CYS A 386 5.69 0.26 -13.41
C CYS A 386 5.83 -0.92 -14.38
N GLU A 387 6.94 -1.64 -14.34
CA GLU A 387 7.15 -2.86 -15.13
C GLU A 387 6.17 -3.98 -14.74
N GLN A 388 5.91 -4.14 -13.42
CA GLN A 388 4.90 -5.10 -12.94
C GLN A 388 3.49 -4.71 -13.37
N LEU A 389 3.13 -3.43 -13.35
CA LEU A 389 1.85 -2.94 -13.87
C LEU A 389 1.70 -3.20 -15.38
N ALA A 390 2.74 -2.93 -16.16
CA ALA A 390 2.73 -3.22 -17.61
C ALA A 390 2.61 -4.73 -17.87
N THR A 391 3.29 -5.56 -17.07
CA THR A 391 3.21 -7.02 -17.16
C THR A 391 1.81 -7.52 -16.81
N PHE A 392 1.20 -6.99 -15.75
CA PHE A 392 -0.17 -7.30 -15.40
C PHE A 392 -1.16 -6.92 -16.50
N GLU A 393 -1.04 -5.73 -17.11
CA GLU A 393 -1.94 -5.33 -18.21
C GLU A 393 -1.77 -6.22 -19.44
N ARG A 394 -0.55 -6.66 -19.76
CA ARG A 394 -0.32 -7.66 -20.82
C ARG A 394 -0.99 -9.00 -20.52
N ALA A 395 -0.90 -9.47 -19.29
CA ALA A 395 -1.62 -10.67 -18.86
C ALA A 395 -3.14 -10.49 -18.94
N ALA A 396 -3.67 -9.33 -18.55
CA ALA A 396 -5.07 -8.99 -18.69
C ALA A 396 -5.53 -9.04 -20.15
N VAL A 397 -4.78 -8.43 -21.10
CA VAL A 397 -5.07 -8.48 -22.54
C VAL A 397 -5.08 -9.92 -23.06
N SER A 398 -4.14 -10.76 -22.61
CA SER A 398 -4.12 -12.18 -22.95
C SER A 398 -5.37 -12.92 -22.46
N LEU A 399 -5.85 -12.65 -21.25
CA LEU A 399 -7.08 -13.25 -20.72
C LEU A 399 -8.33 -12.76 -21.46
N LEU A 400 -8.38 -11.47 -21.82
CA LEU A 400 -9.46 -10.93 -22.66
C LEU A 400 -9.53 -11.64 -24.02
N ALA A 401 -8.37 -11.83 -24.70
CA ALA A 401 -8.28 -12.53 -25.95
C ALA A 401 -8.81 -13.99 -25.84
N ARG A 402 -8.41 -14.71 -24.77
CA ARG A 402 -8.90 -16.07 -24.51
C ARG A 402 -10.41 -16.12 -24.30
N TRP A 403 -10.98 -15.16 -23.60
CA TRP A 403 -12.44 -15.04 -23.45
C TRP A 403 -13.15 -14.80 -24.78
N ASP A 404 -12.54 -14.07 -25.70
CA ASP A 404 -13.06 -13.83 -27.06
C ASP A 404 -12.65 -14.90 -28.07
N ARG A 405 -11.94 -15.97 -27.62
CA ARG A 405 -11.41 -17.06 -28.46
C ARG A 405 -10.50 -16.54 -29.58
N ALA A 406 -9.77 -15.47 -29.30
CA ALA A 406 -8.83 -14.83 -30.18
C ALA A 406 -7.38 -15.23 -29.85
N ASP A 407 -6.46 -14.97 -30.78
CA ASP A 407 -5.05 -15.17 -30.52
C ASP A 407 -4.50 -14.12 -29.55
N ALA A 408 -4.05 -14.59 -28.37
CA ALA A 408 -3.50 -13.74 -27.34
C ALA A 408 -2.23 -13.00 -27.78
N SER A 409 -1.38 -13.64 -28.60
CA SER A 409 -0.13 -13.03 -29.08
C SER A 409 -0.42 -11.89 -30.06
N ALA A 410 -1.41 -12.07 -30.93
CA ALA A 410 -1.85 -11.02 -31.84
C ALA A 410 -2.42 -9.81 -31.10
N TRP A 411 -3.23 -10.04 -30.04
CA TRP A 411 -3.79 -8.96 -29.22
C TRP A 411 -2.74 -8.22 -28.42
N GLN A 412 -1.77 -8.94 -27.85
CA GLN A 412 -0.63 -8.31 -27.16
C GLN A 412 0.21 -7.44 -28.12
N SER A 413 0.45 -7.91 -29.33
CA SER A 413 1.20 -7.14 -30.36
C SER A 413 0.43 -5.90 -30.83
N ALA A 414 -0.90 -5.96 -30.86
CA ALA A 414 -1.78 -4.86 -31.26
C ALA A 414 -2.03 -3.85 -30.10
N THR A 415 -1.47 -4.10 -28.92
CA THR A 415 -1.72 -3.31 -27.72
C THR A 415 -0.41 -2.81 -27.13
N THR A 416 -0.30 -1.51 -26.92
CA THR A 416 0.85 -0.88 -26.29
C THR A 416 0.40 -0.23 -24.98
N VAL A 417 1.13 -0.53 -23.90
CA VAL A 417 0.95 0.09 -22.59
C VAL A 417 2.31 0.54 -22.09
N THR A 418 2.45 1.85 -21.87
CA THR A 418 3.71 2.45 -21.40
C THR A 418 3.46 3.21 -20.11
N TYR A 419 4.11 2.79 -19.04
CA TYR A 419 4.12 3.50 -17.76
C TYR A 419 5.27 4.51 -17.74
N PRO A 420 5.12 5.63 -17.00
CA PRO A 420 6.20 6.59 -16.82
C PRO A 420 7.42 5.94 -16.18
N GLY A 421 8.59 6.06 -16.81
CA GLY A 421 9.89 5.63 -16.23
C GLY A 421 10.69 6.77 -15.60
N ASP A 422 10.20 7.99 -15.75
CA ASP A 422 10.88 9.19 -15.26
C ASP A 422 10.17 9.70 -14.00
N PHE A 423 10.76 9.37 -12.85
CA PHE A 423 10.32 9.79 -11.52
C PHE A 423 11.25 10.83 -10.91
N ASP A 424 12.13 11.46 -11.71
CA ASP A 424 13.09 12.41 -11.18
C ASP A 424 12.38 13.56 -10.47
N VAL A 425 12.86 13.85 -9.28
CA VAL A 425 12.58 15.12 -8.60
C VAL A 425 13.42 16.16 -9.31
N GLN A 426 12.87 16.72 -10.38
CA GLN A 426 13.52 17.84 -11.03
C GLN A 426 13.49 19.01 -10.04
N ASP A 427 14.67 19.48 -9.68
CA ASP A 427 14.84 20.83 -9.21
C ASP A 427 14.51 21.73 -10.42
N SER A 428 13.22 22.04 -10.57
CA SER A 428 12.74 22.78 -11.75
C SER A 428 13.49 24.10 -11.91
N ASP A 429 13.81 24.75 -10.82
CA ASP A 429 14.52 26.04 -10.85
C ASP A 429 15.96 25.86 -11.31
N GLY A 430 16.69 24.87 -10.80
CA GLY A 430 18.03 24.56 -11.24
C GLY A 430 18.10 23.97 -12.66
N VAL A 431 17.07 23.23 -13.11
CA VAL A 431 16.97 22.78 -14.51
C VAL A 431 16.70 23.95 -15.43
N ILE A 432 15.79 24.86 -15.07
CA ILE A 432 15.49 26.08 -15.81
C ILE A 432 16.77 26.92 -15.94
N GLU A 433 17.46 27.20 -14.84
CA GLU A 433 18.66 27.99 -14.84
C GLU A 433 19.76 27.37 -15.73
N ARG A 434 20.07 26.07 -15.55
CA ARG A 434 21.07 25.37 -16.38
C ARG A 434 20.67 25.33 -17.85
N SER A 435 19.39 25.13 -18.15
CA SER A 435 18.89 25.09 -19.52
C SER A 435 18.99 26.47 -20.19
N VAL A 436 18.68 27.54 -19.47
CA VAL A 436 18.83 28.92 -19.95
C VAL A 436 20.31 29.23 -20.21
N VAL A 437 21.20 28.86 -19.27
CA VAL A 437 22.65 29.04 -19.46
C VAL A 437 23.15 28.25 -20.68
N ALA A 438 22.74 26.99 -20.85
CA ALA A 438 23.10 26.17 -21.99
C ALA A 438 22.58 26.73 -23.32
N LEU A 439 21.41 27.34 -23.35
CA LEU A 439 20.84 28.00 -24.52
C LEU A 439 21.56 29.28 -24.91
N THR A 440 22.08 30.03 -23.91
CA THR A 440 22.74 31.32 -24.11
C THR A 440 24.24 31.20 -24.33
N SER A 441 24.91 30.23 -23.70
CA SER A 441 26.38 30.11 -23.71
C SER A 441 26.95 29.02 -24.62
N SER A 442 26.11 28.06 -25.09
CA SER A 442 26.55 26.96 -25.96
C SER A 442 26.27 27.25 -27.41
N ASP A 443 27.29 27.07 -28.28
CA ASP A 443 27.13 27.14 -29.73
C ASP A 443 26.84 25.75 -30.37
N VAL A 444 26.78 24.71 -29.56
CA VAL A 444 26.54 23.33 -30.01
C VAL A 444 25.06 23.08 -30.18
N PRO A 445 24.55 22.81 -31.41
CA PRO A 445 23.12 22.62 -31.67
C PRO A 445 22.48 21.45 -30.88
N THR A 446 23.21 20.35 -30.66
CA THR A 446 22.76 19.21 -29.85
C THR A 446 22.52 19.59 -28.39
N THR A 447 23.39 20.42 -27.81
CA THR A 447 23.25 20.95 -26.45
C THR A 447 22.04 21.88 -26.34
N LYS A 448 21.86 22.79 -27.31
CA LYS A 448 20.69 23.67 -27.37
C LYS A 448 19.37 22.87 -27.50
N ARG A 449 19.36 21.84 -28.33
CA ARG A 449 18.18 20.94 -28.45
C ARG A 449 17.83 20.29 -27.13
N ALA A 450 18.80 19.66 -26.45
CA ALA A 450 18.62 19.03 -25.15
C ALA A 450 18.10 20.03 -24.11
N ALA A 451 18.70 21.24 -24.05
CA ALA A 451 18.30 22.28 -23.14
C ALA A 451 16.86 22.78 -23.40
N ARG A 452 16.41 22.90 -24.65
CA ARG A 452 15.02 23.29 -24.99
C ARG A 452 14.02 22.25 -24.51
N VAL A 453 14.30 20.96 -24.74
CA VAL A 453 13.45 19.88 -24.27
C VAL A 453 13.36 19.85 -22.75
N GLN A 454 14.48 19.99 -22.04
CA GLN A 454 14.51 20.02 -20.58
C GLN A 454 13.79 21.25 -20.02
N LEU A 455 13.98 22.43 -20.63
CA LEU A 455 13.30 23.66 -20.23
C LEU A 455 11.79 23.56 -20.41
N GLY A 456 11.32 23.04 -21.55
CA GLY A 456 9.91 22.85 -21.80
C GLY A 456 9.25 21.90 -20.81
N ARG A 457 9.90 20.78 -20.49
CA ARG A 457 9.44 19.83 -19.47
C ARG A 457 9.45 20.42 -18.05
N ALA A 458 10.44 21.24 -17.71
CA ALA A 458 10.51 21.91 -16.41
C ALA A 458 9.40 22.96 -16.24
N LEU A 459 9.05 23.68 -17.32
CA LEU A 459 7.98 24.67 -17.33
C LEU A 459 6.57 24.05 -17.39
N SER A 460 6.45 22.86 -17.98
CA SER A 460 5.18 22.14 -18.11
C SER A 460 5.25 20.72 -17.55
N PRO A 461 5.40 20.56 -16.22
CA PRO A 461 5.63 19.24 -15.59
C PRO A 461 4.44 18.27 -15.72
N ASN A 462 3.26 18.76 -16.10
CA ASN A 462 2.05 17.98 -16.30
C ASN A 462 1.64 17.87 -17.78
N ALA A 463 2.57 18.15 -18.69
CA ALA A 463 2.31 18.05 -20.12
C ALA A 463 1.82 16.64 -20.50
N SER A 464 0.82 16.58 -21.36
CA SER A 464 0.34 15.34 -21.97
C SER A 464 1.39 14.77 -22.94
N ALA A 465 1.27 13.51 -23.29
CA ALA A 465 2.15 12.87 -24.29
C ALA A 465 2.13 13.61 -25.64
N ALA A 466 0.98 14.15 -26.02
CA ALA A 466 0.86 14.93 -27.24
C ALA A 466 1.62 16.27 -27.17
N GLU A 467 1.58 16.94 -26.02
CA GLU A 467 2.36 18.17 -25.78
C GLU A 467 3.88 17.89 -25.70
N ASP A 468 4.29 16.80 -25.03
CA ASP A 468 5.70 16.36 -25.03
C ASP A 468 6.19 16.00 -26.44
N ALA A 469 5.38 15.35 -27.24
CA ALA A 469 5.70 15.04 -28.64
C ALA A 469 5.82 16.33 -29.49
N ALA A 470 4.93 17.30 -29.30
CA ALA A 470 4.99 18.59 -29.97
C ALA A 470 6.27 19.35 -29.57
N LEU A 471 6.61 19.39 -28.28
CA LEU A 471 7.82 20.01 -27.76
C LEU A 471 9.08 19.39 -28.38
N ASN A 472 9.17 18.07 -28.46
CA ASN A 472 10.29 17.38 -29.10
C ASN A 472 10.37 17.70 -30.60
N ALA A 473 9.23 17.74 -31.31
CA ALA A 473 9.19 18.07 -32.75
C ALA A 473 9.66 19.50 -33.03
N GLU A 474 9.26 20.46 -32.18
CA GLU A 474 9.73 21.86 -32.27
C GLU A 474 11.24 21.97 -32.00
N ALA A 475 11.74 21.30 -30.98
CA ALA A 475 13.16 21.26 -30.65
C ALA A 475 13.99 20.64 -31.79
N ASP A 476 13.46 19.58 -32.44
CA ASP A 476 14.09 18.95 -33.59
C ASP A 476 14.09 19.84 -34.84
N ALA A 477 13.02 20.58 -35.08
CA ALA A 477 12.94 21.52 -36.19
C ALA A 477 13.97 22.65 -36.04
N LEU A 478 14.13 23.18 -34.83
CA LEU A 478 15.15 24.22 -34.53
C LEU A 478 16.56 23.65 -34.65
N TYR A 479 16.80 22.45 -34.14
CA TYR A 479 18.07 21.75 -34.26
C TYR A 479 18.50 21.59 -35.74
N ARG A 480 17.60 21.17 -36.63
CA ARG A 480 17.88 20.99 -38.05
C ARG A 480 18.25 22.32 -38.70
N ARG A 481 17.56 23.43 -38.33
CA ARG A 481 17.86 24.78 -38.84
C ARG A 481 19.24 25.25 -38.38
N GLU A 482 19.57 25.09 -37.11
CA GLU A 482 20.87 25.48 -36.56
C GLU A 482 22.02 24.69 -37.17
N ARG A 483 21.85 23.39 -37.37
CA ARG A 483 22.85 22.52 -38.01
C ARG A 483 23.06 22.90 -39.46
N ALA A 484 22.00 23.12 -40.24
CA ALA A 484 22.05 23.55 -41.61
C ALA A 484 22.72 24.95 -41.78
N ALA A 485 22.66 25.78 -40.75
CA ALA A 485 23.38 27.08 -40.78
C ALA A 485 24.89 26.91 -40.59
N LEU A 486 25.31 25.92 -39.79
CA LEU A 486 26.77 25.61 -39.59
C LEU A 486 27.38 24.88 -40.83
N ASP A 487 26.58 24.13 -41.59
CA ASP A 487 27.06 23.43 -42.77
C ASP A 487 27.13 24.34 -44.04
N LYS A 488 26.71 25.61 -43.94
CA LYS A 488 26.92 26.58 -45.02
C LYS A 488 28.38 27.00 -45.10
N PRO A 489 29.04 26.90 -46.27
CA PRO A 489 30.40 27.37 -46.45
C PRO A 489 30.45 28.87 -46.17
N ASP A 490 31.52 29.30 -45.45
CA ASP A 490 31.81 30.71 -45.22
C ASP A 490 31.80 31.46 -46.57
N PRO A 491 31.13 32.62 -46.68
CA PRO A 491 31.21 33.41 -47.91
C PRO A 491 32.67 33.79 -48.17
N ALA A 492 33.18 33.29 -49.30
CA ALA A 492 34.56 33.45 -49.68
C ALA A 492 35.05 34.92 -49.47
N VAL A 493 36.05 35.07 -48.62
CA VAL A 493 36.73 36.36 -48.42
C VAL A 493 37.18 36.82 -49.81
N PRO A 494 36.77 38.02 -50.31
CA PRO A 494 37.23 38.54 -51.60
C PRO A 494 38.77 38.63 -51.59
N GLY A 495 39.38 37.92 -52.53
CA GLY A 495 40.83 37.83 -52.64
C GLY A 495 41.48 39.20 -52.64
N LYS A 496 42.46 39.39 -51.74
CA LYS A 496 43.44 40.45 -51.88
C LYS A 496 44.16 40.22 -53.21
N THR A 497 43.87 41.06 -54.21
CA THR A 497 44.72 41.22 -55.37
C THR A 497 46.07 41.83 -54.90
N ASP A 498 47.16 41.05 -55.03
CA ASP A 498 48.51 41.57 -54.88
C ASP A 498 48.74 42.64 -55.97
N PRO A 499 49.31 43.82 -55.64
CA PRO A 499 49.76 44.77 -56.63
C PRO A 499 51.09 44.25 -57.22
N ALA A 500 51.17 44.28 -58.55
CA ALA A 500 52.34 43.99 -59.37
C ALA A 500 53.49 44.95 -59.13
#